data_ca315c046ff869a5717831e2ffe11cc8
#
_entry.id   ca315c046ff869a5717831e2ffe11cc8
#
_cell.length_a   1.000
_cell.length_b   1.000
_cell.length_c   1.000
_cell.angle_alpha   90.00
_cell.angle_beta   90.00
_cell.angle_gamma   90.00
#
_symmetry.space_group_name_H-M   'P 1'
#
loop_
_entity.id
_entity.type
_entity.pdbx_description
1 polymer ?
#
loop_
_entity_poly.entity_id
_entity_poly.type
_entity_poly.pdbx_seq_one_letter_code
_entity_poly.pdbx_strand_id
1 'polypeptide(L)'
;MKYMVKSKILATFCAGLLTVSTGIQAAERLATGTQQKQAQKTVIETSPWFDDKDLTLTGVYYYPEHWDESQWERDFKKMHELGFEFTHFAEFAWAQLEPEEGRYDFAWLDRAVALAAKYDLKVIMCTSTATPPVWMSRKYPEILLKNEDGTILDHGARQHASFA
;
A
#
# COMPACT_ATOMS: atom_id res chain seq x y z
N MET A 1 21.32 0.67 22.86
CA MET A 1 21.13 -0.68 23.40
C MET A 1 21.41 -1.66 22.26
N LYS A 2 22.60 -2.31 22.28
CA LYS A 2 23.09 -3.17 21.18
C LYS A 2 22.62 -4.60 21.42
N TYR A 3 21.88 -5.18 20.50
CA TYR A 3 21.64 -6.63 20.48
C TYR A 3 22.66 -7.30 19.58
N MET A 4 23.58 -8.04 20.19
CA MET A 4 24.49 -8.96 19.51
C MET A 4 23.84 -10.34 19.45
N VAL A 5 23.57 -10.84 18.25
CA VAL A 5 23.20 -12.24 18.04
C VAL A 5 24.49 -13.02 17.73
N LYS A 6 24.87 -13.94 18.61
CA LYS A 6 25.98 -14.87 18.41
C LYS A 6 25.48 -16.10 17.67
N SER A 7 25.95 -16.28 16.45
CA SER A 7 25.83 -17.52 15.69
C SER A 7 26.91 -18.52 16.17
N LYS A 8 26.53 -19.71 16.63
CA LYS A 8 27.42 -20.85 16.85
C LYS A 8 27.30 -21.79 15.67
N ILE A 9 28.35 -21.84 14.86
CA ILE A 9 28.54 -22.86 13.84
C ILE A 9 29.20 -24.06 14.54
N LEU A 10 28.54 -25.20 14.52
CA LEU A 10 29.08 -26.48 14.93
C LEU A 10 29.31 -27.32 13.67
N ALA A 11 30.58 -27.43 13.28
CA ALA A 11 31.03 -28.33 12.23
C ALA A 11 31.33 -29.71 12.83
N THR A 12 30.60 -30.71 12.37
CA THR A 12 30.96 -32.12 12.66
C THR A 12 31.28 -32.81 11.35
N PHE A 13 32.57 -33.16 11.21
CA PHE A 13 33.11 -34.05 10.18
C PHE A 13 32.70 -35.48 10.50
N CYS A 14 32.12 -36.21 9.54
CA CYS A 14 32.22 -37.66 9.50
C CYS A 14 32.39 -38.12 8.07
N ALA A 15 33.56 -38.69 7.83
CA ALA A 15 33.89 -39.37 6.60
C ALA A 15 33.41 -40.83 6.69
N GLY A 16 32.98 -41.37 5.59
CA GLY A 16 33.01 -42.81 5.39
C GLY A 16 31.79 -43.44 4.73
N LEU A 17 32.07 -44.05 3.62
CA LEU A 17 31.54 -45.18 2.86
C LEU A 17 30.65 -44.83 1.65
N LEU A 18 31.28 -44.96 0.50
CA LEU A 18 30.68 -45.28 -0.79
C LEU A 18 30.17 -46.75 -0.76
N THR A 19 28.89 -46.99 -0.95
CA THR A 19 28.38 -48.15 -1.68
C THR A 19 26.94 -47.96 -2.16
N VAL A 20 26.76 -48.02 -3.48
CA VAL A 20 25.62 -48.60 -4.25
C VAL A 20 24.20 -48.30 -3.80
N SER A 21 23.50 -47.49 -4.57
CA SER A 21 22.25 -47.94 -5.20
C SER A 21 21.60 -46.80 -6.02
N THR A 22 21.57 -46.99 -7.32
CA THR A 22 20.86 -46.11 -8.31
C THR A 22 19.32 -46.21 -8.21
N GLY A 23 18.80 -46.94 -7.25
CA GLY A 23 17.34 -47.07 -7.02
C GLY A 23 16.72 -46.10 -6.01
N ILE A 24 17.53 -45.59 -5.08
CA ILE A 24 17.00 -44.70 -4.00
C ILE A 24 16.81 -43.27 -4.46
N GLN A 25 17.61 -42.80 -5.41
CA GLN A 25 17.52 -41.40 -5.91
C GLN A 25 16.25 -41.11 -6.72
N ALA A 26 15.61 -42.11 -7.33
CA ALA A 26 14.35 -41.93 -8.04
C ALA A 26 13.15 -41.80 -7.06
N ALA A 27 13.19 -42.53 -5.94
CA ALA A 27 12.16 -42.45 -4.92
C ALA A 27 12.22 -41.13 -4.11
N GLU A 28 13.41 -40.64 -3.81
CA GLU A 28 13.58 -39.34 -3.13
C GLU A 28 13.17 -38.14 -4.01
N ARG A 29 13.41 -38.18 -5.32
CA ARG A 29 12.94 -37.13 -6.23
C ARG A 29 11.43 -37.12 -6.42
N LEU A 30 10.76 -38.26 -6.32
CA LEU A 30 9.32 -38.36 -6.35
C LEU A 30 8.69 -37.86 -5.02
N ALA A 31 9.31 -38.15 -3.89
CA ALA A 31 8.87 -37.68 -2.58
C ALA A 31 9.05 -36.16 -2.41
N THR A 32 10.17 -35.60 -2.86
CA THR A 32 10.41 -34.14 -2.83
C THR A 32 9.51 -33.38 -3.80
N GLY A 33 9.22 -33.92 -4.98
CA GLY A 33 8.28 -33.32 -5.93
C GLY A 33 6.84 -33.28 -5.40
N THR A 34 6.44 -34.31 -4.65
CA THR A 34 5.10 -34.38 -4.05
C THR A 34 4.97 -33.47 -2.82
N GLN A 35 6.03 -33.35 -2.02
CA GLN A 35 6.04 -32.43 -0.88
C GLN A 35 6.09 -30.95 -1.33
N GLN A 36 6.81 -30.62 -2.40
CA GLN A 36 6.79 -29.27 -2.95
C GLN A 36 5.42 -28.88 -3.54
N LYS A 37 4.71 -29.82 -4.19
CA LYS A 37 3.34 -29.58 -4.66
C LYS A 37 2.32 -29.44 -3.53
N GLN A 38 2.53 -30.13 -2.41
CA GLN A 38 1.66 -29.99 -1.24
C GLN A 38 1.96 -28.71 -0.44
N ALA A 39 3.22 -28.30 -0.33
CA ALA A 39 3.59 -27.04 0.31
C ALA A 39 3.07 -25.81 -0.46
N GLN A 40 3.03 -25.89 -1.79
CA GLN A 40 2.45 -24.81 -2.61
C GLN A 40 0.93 -24.69 -2.52
N LYS A 41 0.23 -25.76 -2.12
CA LYS A 41 -1.22 -25.75 -1.95
C LYS A 41 -1.68 -25.22 -0.59
N THR A 42 -0.76 -25.07 0.38
CA THR A 42 -1.08 -24.68 1.76
C THR A 42 -0.81 -23.21 2.06
N VAL A 43 -0.30 -22.42 1.09
CA VAL A 43 0.08 -21.01 1.30
C VAL A 43 -0.99 -20.03 0.80
N ILE A 44 -2.09 -20.53 0.22
CA ILE A 44 -3.25 -19.70 -0.10
C ILE A 44 -4.34 -20.00 0.93
N GLU A 45 -4.08 -19.78 2.20
CA GLU A 45 -5.16 -19.46 3.13
C GLU A 45 -5.57 -18.01 2.84
N THR A 46 -6.76 -17.89 2.30
CA THR A 46 -7.45 -16.65 1.98
C THR A 46 -7.28 -15.65 3.11
N SER A 47 -6.73 -14.48 2.79
CA SER A 47 -6.76 -13.36 3.73
C SER A 47 -8.22 -13.12 4.14
N PRO A 48 -8.56 -13.08 5.44
CA PRO A 48 -9.94 -12.81 5.87
C PRO A 48 -10.45 -11.43 5.41
N TRP A 49 -9.57 -10.61 4.84
CA TRP A 49 -9.84 -9.26 4.36
C TRP A 49 -10.14 -9.18 2.87
N PHE A 50 -9.78 -10.20 2.08
CA PHE A 50 -9.98 -10.23 0.63
C PHE A 50 -10.36 -11.63 0.18
N ASP A 51 -11.41 -11.76 -0.64
CA ASP A 51 -11.72 -12.99 -1.36
C ASP A 51 -10.66 -13.27 -2.43
N ASP A 52 -10.49 -14.54 -2.82
CA ASP A 52 -9.55 -14.92 -3.90
C ASP A 52 -9.83 -14.18 -5.22
N LYS A 53 -11.10 -13.85 -5.49
CA LYS A 53 -11.53 -13.03 -6.63
C LYS A 53 -11.02 -11.59 -6.58
N ASP A 54 -10.68 -11.09 -5.38
CA ASP A 54 -10.22 -9.73 -5.13
C ASP A 54 -8.68 -9.59 -5.19
N LEU A 55 -7.95 -10.67 -5.52
CA LEU A 55 -6.47 -10.65 -5.59
C LEU A 55 -5.91 -9.89 -6.80
N THR A 56 -6.72 -9.63 -7.81
CA THR A 56 -6.35 -8.89 -9.02
C THR A 56 -7.31 -7.75 -9.30
N LEU A 57 -7.45 -6.86 -8.31
CA LEU A 57 -8.30 -5.68 -8.44
C LEU A 57 -7.75 -4.72 -9.48
N THR A 58 -8.61 -4.26 -10.37
CA THR A 58 -8.30 -3.20 -11.32
C THR A 58 -8.92 -1.90 -10.87
N GLY A 59 -8.13 -0.83 -10.82
CA GLY A 59 -8.63 0.46 -10.36
C GLY A 59 -7.91 1.65 -10.97
N VAL A 60 -8.35 2.82 -10.61
CA VAL A 60 -7.84 4.08 -11.14
C VAL A 60 -7.72 5.12 -10.03
N TYR A 61 -6.69 5.95 -10.12
CA TYR A 61 -6.58 7.16 -9.30
C TYR A 61 -7.64 8.16 -9.77
N TYR A 62 -8.42 8.64 -8.83
CA TYR A 62 -9.36 9.73 -9.04
C TYR A 62 -9.28 10.69 -7.85
N TYR A 63 -9.25 11.96 -8.13
CA TYR A 63 -9.11 13.01 -7.13
C TYR A 63 -10.39 13.87 -7.10
N PRO A 64 -11.44 13.46 -6.33
CA PRO A 64 -12.66 14.26 -6.23
C PRO A 64 -12.37 15.70 -5.83
N GLU A 65 -11.35 15.91 -5.01
CA GLU A 65 -10.88 17.23 -4.57
C GLU A 65 -10.42 18.16 -5.71
N HIS A 66 -10.17 17.62 -6.91
CA HIS A 66 -9.73 18.38 -8.08
C HIS A 66 -10.83 18.61 -9.14
N TRP A 67 -12.01 18.02 -8.93
CA TRP A 67 -13.09 18.07 -9.89
C TRP A 67 -14.34 18.69 -9.27
N ASP A 68 -15.14 19.37 -10.10
CA ASP A 68 -16.45 19.84 -9.69
C ASP A 68 -17.35 18.66 -9.30
N GLU A 69 -18.06 18.78 -8.19
CA GLU A 69 -18.90 17.71 -7.65
C GLU A 69 -19.96 17.22 -8.66
N SER A 70 -20.44 18.10 -9.56
CA SER A 70 -21.39 17.75 -10.61
C SER A 70 -20.87 16.73 -11.63
N GLN A 71 -19.53 16.53 -11.68
CA GLN A 71 -18.90 15.58 -12.58
C GLN A 71 -18.69 14.19 -11.96
N TRP A 72 -18.69 14.08 -10.64
CA TRP A 72 -18.33 12.86 -9.92
C TRP A 72 -19.21 11.68 -10.29
N GLU A 73 -20.54 11.89 -10.35
CA GLU A 73 -21.48 10.81 -10.67
C GLU A 73 -21.25 10.22 -12.05
N ARG A 74 -21.01 11.05 -13.05
CA ARG A 74 -20.67 10.62 -14.41
C ARG A 74 -19.38 9.79 -14.40
N ASP A 75 -18.37 10.23 -13.66
CA ASP A 75 -17.05 9.64 -13.69
C ASP A 75 -17.04 8.29 -12.93
N PHE A 76 -17.67 8.20 -11.76
CA PHE A 76 -17.80 6.92 -11.04
C PHE A 76 -18.64 5.91 -11.81
N LYS A 77 -19.73 6.34 -12.44
CA LYS A 77 -20.51 5.49 -13.33
C LYS A 77 -19.66 4.91 -14.45
N LYS A 78 -18.84 5.74 -15.09
CA LYS A 78 -17.91 5.29 -16.15
C LYS A 78 -16.85 4.32 -15.63
N MET A 79 -16.28 4.54 -14.46
CA MET A 79 -15.34 3.62 -13.85
C MET A 79 -15.97 2.24 -13.65
N HIS A 80 -17.18 2.18 -13.11
CA HIS A 80 -17.94 0.95 -12.95
C HIS A 80 -18.22 0.27 -14.30
N GLU A 81 -18.69 1.02 -15.30
CA GLU A 81 -18.99 0.50 -16.65
C GLU A 81 -17.74 -0.06 -17.36
N LEU A 82 -16.55 0.47 -17.06
CA LEU A 82 -15.25 0.00 -17.54
C LEU A 82 -14.71 -1.21 -16.77
N GLY A 83 -15.40 -1.64 -15.70
CA GLY A 83 -15.00 -2.78 -14.89
C GLY A 83 -13.93 -2.45 -13.84
N PHE A 84 -13.72 -1.18 -13.49
CA PHE A 84 -12.89 -0.84 -12.34
C PHE A 84 -13.59 -1.23 -11.05
N GLU A 85 -12.83 -1.75 -10.11
CA GLU A 85 -13.31 -2.27 -8.82
C GLU A 85 -12.92 -1.38 -7.66
N PHE A 86 -11.88 -0.54 -7.83
CA PHE A 86 -11.48 0.43 -6.83
C PHE A 86 -11.05 1.76 -7.43
N THR A 87 -11.06 2.78 -6.58
CA THR A 87 -10.53 4.10 -6.86
C THR A 87 -9.78 4.64 -5.65
N HIS A 88 -8.94 5.64 -5.86
CA HIS A 88 -8.04 6.19 -4.85
C HIS A 88 -8.35 7.67 -4.64
N PHE A 89 -8.60 8.08 -3.38
CA PHE A 89 -9.04 9.43 -3.01
C PHE A 89 -8.07 10.14 -2.07
N ALA A 90 -8.18 11.45 -2.05
CA ALA A 90 -7.69 12.35 -1.01
C ALA A 90 -6.17 12.44 -0.86
N GLU A 91 -5.37 12.06 -1.85
CA GLU A 91 -3.91 12.20 -1.78
C GLU A 91 -3.49 13.68 -1.59
N PHE A 92 -4.23 14.61 -2.20
CA PHE A 92 -3.93 16.05 -2.22
C PHE A 92 -4.96 16.90 -1.48
N ALA A 93 -5.73 16.30 -0.58
CA ALA A 93 -6.94 16.91 -0.03
C ALA A 93 -6.75 17.60 1.31
N TRP A 94 -5.54 17.60 1.93
CA TRP A 94 -5.39 18.10 3.30
C TRP A 94 -5.91 19.53 3.50
N ALA A 95 -5.61 20.44 2.57
CA ALA A 95 -6.08 21.82 2.67
C ALA A 95 -7.62 21.97 2.60
N GLN A 96 -8.31 20.98 2.00
CA GLN A 96 -9.78 20.95 1.96
C GLN A 96 -10.36 20.23 3.17
N LEU A 97 -9.67 19.19 3.66
CA LEU A 97 -10.09 18.43 4.85
C LEU A 97 -9.86 19.23 6.13
N GLU A 98 -8.80 20.05 6.17
CA GLU A 98 -8.43 20.91 7.30
C GLU A 98 -8.00 22.29 6.78
N PRO A 99 -8.95 23.13 6.35
CA PRO A 99 -8.66 24.46 5.80
C PRO A 99 -8.01 25.43 6.81
N GLU A 100 -8.22 25.20 8.09
CA GLU A 100 -7.58 25.89 9.21
C GLU A 100 -7.25 24.86 10.29
N GLU A 101 -6.22 25.11 11.07
CA GLU A 101 -5.79 24.19 12.12
C GLU A 101 -6.93 23.81 13.07
N GLY A 102 -7.18 22.49 13.18
CA GLY A 102 -8.22 21.92 14.03
C GLY A 102 -9.65 22.08 13.50
N ARG A 103 -9.84 22.72 12.33
CA ARG A 103 -11.15 22.83 11.70
C ARG A 103 -11.27 21.86 10.53
N TYR A 104 -11.96 20.76 10.76
CA TYR A 104 -12.11 19.69 9.79
C TYR A 104 -13.42 19.80 9.02
N ASP A 105 -13.36 19.53 7.70
CA ASP A 105 -14.51 19.40 6.81
C ASP A 105 -14.41 18.11 6.00
N PHE A 106 -15.14 17.10 6.42
CA PHE A 106 -15.23 15.81 5.73
C PHE A 106 -16.51 15.68 4.88
N ALA A 107 -17.40 16.67 4.88
CA ALA A 107 -18.72 16.53 4.27
C ALA A 107 -18.66 16.22 2.76
N TRP A 108 -17.75 16.85 2.04
CA TRP A 108 -17.54 16.58 0.62
C TRP A 108 -16.96 15.16 0.39
N LEU A 109 -16.04 14.71 1.25
CA LEU A 109 -15.43 13.39 1.16
C LEU A 109 -16.44 12.29 1.45
N ASP A 110 -17.32 12.48 2.44
CA ASP A 110 -18.41 11.56 2.75
C ASP A 110 -19.33 11.38 1.54
N ARG A 111 -19.65 12.47 0.82
CA ARG A 111 -20.45 12.39 -0.41
C ARG A 111 -19.72 11.65 -1.53
N ALA A 112 -18.43 11.88 -1.71
CA ALA A 112 -17.62 11.17 -2.70
C ALA A 112 -17.55 9.67 -2.40
N VAL A 113 -17.34 9.29 -1.14
CA VAL A 113 -17.29 7.87 -0.70
C VAL A 113 -18.66 7.21 -0.88
N ALA A 114 -19.76 7.88 -0.50
CA ALA A 114 -21.11 7.35 -0.70
C ALA A 114 -21.41 7.14 -2.18
N LEU A 115 -20.94 8.04 -3.04
CA LEU A 115 -21.14 7.93 -4.48
C LEU A 115 -20.29 6.79 -5.09
N ALA A 116 -19.05 6.61 -4.65
CA ALA A 116 -18.23 5.46 -5.04
C ALA A 116 -18.91 4.13 -4.65
N ALA A 117 -19.44 4.05 -3.43
CA ALA A 117 -20.19 2.87 -2.96
C ALA A 117 -21.46 2.62 -3.78
N LYS A 118 -22.17 3.66 -4.24
CA LYS A 118 -23.34 3.54 -5.14
C LYS A 118 -22.99 2.81 -6.44
N TYR A 119 -21.75 2.94 -6.90
CA TYR A 119 -21.23 2.30 -8.13
C TYR A 119 -20.32 1.11 -7.86
N ASP A 120 -20.45 0.47 -6.68
CA ASP A 120 -19.67 -0.71 -6.27
C ASP A 120 -18.14 -0.54 -6.33
N LEU A 121 -17.65 0.70 -6.25
CA LEU A 121 -16.24 1.00 -6.21
C LEU A 121 -15.72 0.97 -4.78
N LYS A 122 -14.70 0.17 -4.52
CA LYS A 122 -13.92 0.21 -3.27
C LYS A 122 -13.06 1.48 -3.27
N VAL A 123 -12.88 2.09 -2.11
CA VAL A 123 -12.08 3.32 -1.98
C VAL A 123 -10.79 3.03 -1.22
N ILE A 124 -9.65 3.35 -1.83
CA ILE A 124 -8.37 3.45 -1.16
C ILE A 124 -8.22 4.89 -0.69
N MET A 125 -8.32 5.10 0.63
CA MET A 125 -8.22 6.43 1.23
C MET A 125 -6.78 6.79 1.53
N CYS A 126 -6.32 7.92 1.01
CA CYS A 126 -5.02 8.50 1.35
C CYS A 126 -5.07 9.38 2.60
N THR A 127 -3.94 9.47 3.28
CA THR A 127 -3.76 10.34 4.46
C THR A 127 -3.39 11.80 4.11
N SER A 128 -3.37 12.16 2.82
CA SER A 128 -3.09 13.50 2.29
C SER A 128 -1.73 14.11 2.68
N THR A 129 -0.81 13.35 3.26
CA THR A 129 0.47 13.84 3.78
C THR A 129 1.43 14.33 2.69
N ALA A 130 1.12 14.02 1.42
CA ALA A 130 1.91 14.49 0.27
C ALA A 130 1.80 15.99 0.02
N THR A 131 0.76 16.65 0.56
CA THR A 131 0.50 18.07 0.33
C THR A 131 0.00 18.75 1.61
N PRO A 132 0.91 19.06 2.55
CA PRO A 132 0.55 19.84 3.74
C PRO A 132 -0.09 21.17 3.35
N PRO A 133 -1.14 21.63 4.07
CA PRO A 133 -1.79 22.90 3.76
C PRO A 133 -0.86 24.09 4.02
N VAL A 134 -1.05 25.14 3.26
CA VAL A 134 -0.21 26.35 3.34
C VAL A 134 -0.22 26.99 4.73
N TRP A 135 -1.34 26.92 5.46
CA TRP A 135 -1.41 27.45 6.81
C TRP A 135 -0.41 26.75 7.75
N MET A 136 -0.16 25.44 7.55
CA MET A 136 0.76 24.67 8.37
C MET A 136 2.21 25.12 8.16
N SER A 137 2.67 25.23 6.92
CA SER A 137 4.03 25.69 6.61
C SER A 137 4.28 27.16 6.97
N ARG A 138 3.24 27.99 6.97
CA ARG A 138 3.33 29.38 7.43
C ARG A 138 3.43 29.49 8.95
N LYS A 139 2.68 28.65 9.67
CA LYS A 139 2.66 28.67 11.13
C LYS A 139 3.84 27.93 11.74
N TYR A 140 4.29 26.88 11.08
CA TYR A 140 5.34 25.96 11.52
C TYR A 140 6.41 25.79 10.42
N PRO A 141 7.20 26.84 10.11
CA PRO A 141 8.17 26.78 9.00
C PRO A 141 9.28 25.75 9.22
N GLU A 142 9.49 25.31 10.45
CA GLU A 142 10.46 24.28 10.82
C GLU A 142 10.12 22.90 10.28
N ILE A 143 8.86 22.63 9.92
CA ILE A 143 8.45 21.34 9.33
C ILE A 143 8.91 21.18 7.88
N LEU A 144 9.33 22.27 7.23
CA LEU A 144 9.77 22.22 5.84
C LEU A 144 11.10 21.46 5.74
N LEU A 145 11.14 20.51 4.81
CA LEU A 145 12.34 19.73 4.55
C LEU A 145 13.45 20.63 4.00
N LYS A 146 14.69 20.31 4.37
CA LYS A 146 15.88 20.98 3.88
C LYS A 146 16.73 20.03 3.07
N ASN A 147 17.29 20.51 1.99
CA ASN A 147 18.32 19.83 1.23
C ASN A 147 19.63 19.76 2.03
N GLU A 148 20.60 18.98 1.55
CA GLU A 148 21.93 18.87 2.15
C GLU A 148 22.69 20.21 2.20
N ASP A 149 22.45 21.11 1.25
CA ASP A 149 23.01 22.45 1.18
C ASP A 149 22.31 23.47 2.11
N GLY A 150 21.28 23.04 2.86
CA GLY A 150 20.50 23.87 3.76
C GLY A 150 19.37 24.67 3.09
N THR A 151 19.18 24.57 1.77
CA THR A 151 18.04 25.18 1.10
C THR A 151 16.73 24.52 1.51
N ILE A 152 15.69 25.31 1.74
CA ILE A 152 14.36 24.81 2.10
C ILE A 152 13.66 24.32 0.82
N LEU A 153 13.10 23.11 0.91
CA LEU A 153 12.18 22.61 -0.11
C LEU A 153 10.86 23.37 0.05
N ASP A 154 10.61 24.28 -0.87
CA ASP A 154 9.37 25.05 -0.91
C ASP A 154 8.21 24.22 -1.53
N HIS A 155 7.00 24.80 -1.52
CA HIS A 155 5.80 24.15 -2.02
C HIS A 155 5.97 23.66 -3.45
N GLY A 156 5.72 22.37 -3.65
CA GLY A 156 5.79 21.70 -4.94
C GLY A 156 4.65 20.69 -5.09
N ALA A 157 4.68 19.88 -6.16
CA ALA A 157 3.63 18.93 -6.46
C ALA A 157 3.48 17.85 -5.36
N ARG A 158 4.57 17.49 -4.69
CA ARG A 158 4.57 16.57 -3.53
C ARG A 158 5.58 17.06 -2.52
N GLN A 159 5.10 17.68 -1.48
CA GLN A 159 5.95 18.16 -0.39
C GLN A 159 5.65 17.38 0.88
N HIS A 160 6.61 16.63 1.35
CA HIS A 160 6.52 15.96 2.64
C HIS A 160 7.04 16.90 3.74
N ALA A 161 6.25 17.07 4.78
CA ALA A 161 6.68 17.76 5.97
C ALA A 161 7.43 16.79 6.90
N SER A 162 8.39 17.31 7.68
CA SER A 162 9.00 16.59 8.79
C SER A 162 8.17 16.83 10.04
N PHE A 163 7.73 15.76 10.69
CA PHE A 163 6.97 15.80 11.96
C PHE A 163 7.82 15.27 13.12
N ALA A 164 9.14 15.29 12.98
CA ALA A 164 10.09 14.83 13.99
C ALA A 164 10.38 15.93 15.03
#